data_346f78d8a55e6d0fc5fec17cc4790b0b
#
_entry.id   346f78d8a55e6d0fc5fec17cc4790b0b
#
_cell.length_a   1.000
_cell.length_b   1.000
_cell.length_c   1.000
_cell.angle_alpha   90.00
_cell.angle_beta   90.00
_cell.angle_gamma   90.00
#
_symmetry.space_group_name_H-M   'P 1'
#
loop_
_entity.id
_entity.type
_entity.pdbx_description
1 polymer ?
#
loop_
_entity_poly.entity_id
_entity_poly.type
_entity_poly.pdbx_seq_one_letter_code
_entity_poly.pdbx_strand_id
1 'polypeptide(L)'
;MGTPNPTSGTQYAAATPVTLAKRKYGWKYVGNVAFWIQRLTGIALVGYLILHVHTIHDLQNPEKFDAALKLFSTPLFKIGEIALLGIVILHALNGIRLTMVDMGVELTRQRQWFWYFAIGIGAVLFLAGAIPMFIYGILKHT
;
A
#
# COMPACT_ATOMS: atom_id res chain seq x y z
N MET A 1 28.08 -6.89 55.30
CA MET A 1 26.90 -6.06 54.99
C MET A 1 27.30 -5.12 53.87
N GLY A 2 26.94 -5.48 52.63
CA GLY A 2 27.23 -4.65 51.48
C GLY A 2 26.14 -3.60 51.29
N THR A 3 26.53 -2.33 51.22
CA THR A 3 25.61 -1.23 50.92
C THR A 3 25.02 -1.35 49.52
N PRO A 4 23.71 -1.17 49.32
CA PRO A 4 23.12 -1.22 47.97
C PRO A 4 23.69 -0.09 47.11
N ASN A 5 24.13 -0.41 45.90
CA ASN A 5 24.62 0.56 44.93
C ASN A 5 23.44 1.43 44.43
N PRO A 6 23.41 2.74 44.68
CA PRO A 6 22.29 3.60 44.31
C PRO A 6 22.19 3.91 42.82
N THR A 7 23.11 3.40 41.99
CA THR A 7 23.16 3.73 40.55
C THR A 7 22.34 2.80 39.64
N SER A 8 21.81 1.68 40.16
CA SER A 8 21.04 0.74 39.34
C SER A 8 19.57 1.11 39.12
N GLY A 9 19.02 2.06 39.92
CA GLY A 9 17.61 2.48 39.83
C GLY A 9 17.32 3.63 38.89
N THR A 10 18.35 4.38 38.47
CA THR A 10 18.13 5.66 37.77
C THR A 10 18.06 5.56 36.24
N GLN A 11 18.46 4.45 35.65
CA GLN A 11 18.40 4.32 34.19
C GLN A 11 17.00 3.99 33.65
N TYR A 12 16.09 3.47 34.47
CA TYR A 12 14.72 3.16 34.04
C TYR A 12 13.73 4.31 34.23
N ALA A 13 14.12 5.34 34.99
CA ALA A 13 13.25 6.49 35.30
C ALA A 13 13.22 7.59 34.22
N ALA A 14 14.06 7.53 33.20
CA ALA A 14 14.23 8.60 32.22
C ALA A 14 13.37 8.49 30.95
N ALA A 15 12.66 7.40 30.74
CA ALA A 15 11.79 7.27 29.58
C ALA A 15 10.34 7.59 29.96
N THR A 16 9.90 8.83 29.73
CA THR A 16 8.49 9.19 29.90
C THR A 16 7.62 8.38 28.94
N PRO A 17 6.37 8.06 29.31
CA PRO A 17 5.43 7.35 28.40
C PRO A 17 5.33 7.98 27.01
N VAL A 18 5.47 9.30 26.93
CA VAL A 18 5.45 10.06 25.68
C VAL A 18 6.70 9.78 24.80
N THR A 19 7.89 9.66 25.41
CA THR A 19 9.13 9.36 24.66
C THR A 19 9.16 7.92 24.17
N LEU A 20 8.62 6.99 24.94
CA LEU A 20 8.46 5.59 24.56
C LEU A 20 7.40 5.45 23.44
N ALA A 21 6.29 6.19 23.51
CA ALA A 21 5.28 6.23 22.46
C ALA A 21 5.84 6.82 21.16
N LYS A 22 6.57 7.95 21.21
CA LYS A 22 7.26 8.52 20.01
C LYS A 22 8.25 7.55 19.39
N ARG A 23 8.98 6.80 20.21
CA ARG A 23 9.94 5.78 19.72
C ARG A 23 9.22 4.58 19.08
N LYS A 24 8.07 4.19 19.63
CA LYS A 24 7.29 3.02 19.18
C LYS A 24 6.42 3.34 17.95
N TYR A 25 5.96 4.57 17.79
CA TYR A 25 5.02 4.99 16.73
C TYR A 25 5.61 6.02 15.75
N GLY A 26 6.92 6.20 15.71
CA GLY A 26 7.57 7.09 14.74
C GLY A 26 7.43 6.57 13.29
N TRP A 27 7.56 7.46 12.31
CA TRP A 27 7.52 7.14 10.87
C TRP A 27 8.53 6.07 10.43
N LYS A 28 9.58 5.84 11.23
CA LYS A 28 10.57 4.78 10.99
C LYS A 28 10.04 3.36 11.35
N TYR A 29 8.86 3.28 11.94
CA TYR A 29 8.26 2.00 12.31
C TYR A 29 7.43 1.45 11.16
N VAL A 30 7.83 0.32 10.62
CA VAL A 30 7.19 -0.31 9.44
C VAL A 30 5.69 -0.53 9.62
N GLY A 31 5.24 -0.83 10.84
CA GLY A 31 3.82 -0.99 11.15
C GLY A 31 3.00 0.28 10.93
N ASN A 32 3.56 1.47 11.23
CA ASN A 32 2.87 2.74 11.02
C ASN A 32 2.77 3.09 9.52
N VAL A 33 3.86 2.88 8.78
CA VAL A 33 3.87 3.08 7.32
C VAL A 33 2.85 2.15 6.64
N ALA A 34 2.87 0.86 6.98
CA ALA A 34 1.95 -0.12 6.44
C ALA A 34 0.47 0.20 6.76
N PHE A 35 0.20 0.73 7.95
CA PHE A 35 -1.13 1.19 8.36
C PHE A 35 -1.65 2.34 7.48
N TRP A 36 -0.81 3.35 7.23
CA TRP A 36 -1.19 4.48 6.38
C TRP A 36 -1.34 4.07 4.92
N ILE A 37 -0.44 3.22 4.40
CA ILE A 37 -0.57 2.66 3.04
C ILE A 37 -1.91 1.95 2.89
N GLN A 38 -2.30 1.10 3.84
CA GLN A 38 -3.57 0.37 3.78
C GLN A 38 -4.78 1.31 3.72
N ARG A 39 -4.80 2.34 4.55
CA ARG A 39 -5.91 3.30 4.58
C ARG A 39 -5.99 4.15 3.31
N LEU A 40 -4.87 4.72 2.89
CA LEU A 40 -4.84 5.60 1.71
C LEU A 40 -5.18 4.83 0.43
N THR A 41 -4.59 3.64 0.26
CA THR A 41 -4.90 2.79 -0.89
C THR A 41 -6.35 2.30 -0.85
N GLY A 42 -6.89 1.98 0.32
CA GLY A 42 -8.30 1.60 0.48
C GLY A 42 -9.26 2.72 0.08
N ILE A 43 -9.02 3.96 0.51
CA ILE A 43 -9.82 5.13 0.12
C ILE A 43 -9.74 5.35 -1.39
N ALA A 44 -8.55 5.25 -1.98
CA ALA A 44 -8.35 5.39 -3.42
C ALA A 44 -9.12 4.32 -4.21
N LEU A 45 -9.12 3.07 -3.75
CA LEU A 45 -9.86 1.97 -4.38
C LEU A 45 -11.38 2.14 -4.27
N VAL A 46 -11.88 2.65 -3.14
CA VAL A 46 -13.32 2.97 -3.00
C VAL A 46 -13.72 4.08 -3.99
N GLY A 47 -12.92 5.13 -4.11
CA GLY A 47 -13.14 6.18 -5.09
C GLY A 47 -13.14 5.65 -6.54
N TYR A 48 -12.15 4.80 -6.87
CA TYR A 48 -12.10 4.11 -8.16
C TYR A 48 -13.34 3.23 -8.39
N LEU A 49 -13.78 2.46 -7.40
CA LEU A 49 -14.93 1.57 -7.52
C LEU A 49 -16.21 2.36 -7.87
N ILE A 50 -16.43 3.51 -7.25
CA ILE A 50 -17.57 4.38 -7.55
C ILE A 50 -17.52 4.84 -9.02
N LEU A 51 -16.37 5.32 -9.47
CA LEU A 51 -16.19 5.73 -10.88
C LEU A 51 -16.35 4.56 -11.83
N HIS A 52 -15.83 3.39 -11.49
CA HIS A 52 -15.91 2.17 -12.28
C HIS A 52 -17.35 1.70 -12.47
N VAL A 53 -18.14 1.65 -11.39
CA VAL A 53 -19.56 1.28 -11.46
C VAL A 53 -20.35 2.27 -12.30
N HIS A 54 -20.06 3.57 -12.16
CA HIS A 54 -20.71 4.59 -12.98
C HIS A 54 -20.38 4.43 -14.48
N THR A 55 -19.11 4.18 -14.79
CA THR A 55 -18.68 3.93 -16.17
C THR A 55 -19.32 2.67 -16.76
N ILE A 56 -19.40 1.58 -16.00
CA ILE A 56 -20.05 0.34 -16.48
C ILE A 56 -21.53 0.58 -16.73
N HIS A 57 -22.21 1.35 -15.90
CA HIS A 57 -23.61 1.71 -16.13
C HIS A 57 -23.81 2.46 -17.46
N ASP A 58 -22.90 3.36 -17.79
CA ASP A 58 -22.96 4.12 -19.06
C ASP A 58 -22.67 3.27 -20.31
N LEU A 59 -22.02 2.09 -20.16
CA LEU A 59 -21.77 1.17 -21.28
C LEU A 59 -23.03 0.56 -21.91
N GLN A 60 -24.19 0.72 -21.30
CA GLN A 60 -25.47 0.28 -21.87
C GLN A 60 -25.92 1.14 -23.06
N ASN A 61 -25.32 2.33 -23.24
CA ASN A 61 -25.58 3.23 -24.35
C ASN A 61 -24.41 3.17 -25.35
N PRO A 62 -24.64 2.77 -26.65
CA PRO A 62 -23.58 2.64 -27.64
C PRO A 62 -22.76 3.91 -27.86
N GLU A 63 -23.42 5.09 -27.89
CA GLU A 63 -22.73 6.37 -28.11
C GLU A 63 -21.80 6.72 -26.93
N LYS A 64 -22.23 6.45 -25.70
CA LYS A 64 -21.42 6.66 -24.50
C LYS A 64 -20.28 5.65 -24.42
N PHE A 65 -20.51 4.42 -24.87
CA PHE A 65 -19.48 3.39 -24.95
C PHE A 65 -18.31 3.83 -25.85
N ASP A 66 -18.61 4.28 -27.07
CA ASP A 66 -17.59 4.75 -28.01
C ASP A 66 -16.82 5.96 -27.47
N ALA A 67 -17.52 6.88 -26.81
CA ALA A 67 -16.89 8.02 -26.16
C ALA A 67 -15.96 7.61 -25.01
N ALA A 68 -16.39 6.66 -24.18
CA ALA A 68 -15.59 6.11 -23.09
C ALA A 68 -14.33 5.39 -23.61
N LEU A 69 -14.44 4.58 -24.67
CA LEU A 69 -13.31 3.91 -25.31
C LEU A 69 -12.26 4.91 -25.82
N LYS A 70 -12.69 5.99 -26.46
CA LYS A 70 -11.79 7.07 -26.91
C LYS A 70 -11.06 7.72 -25.74
N LEU A 71 -11.76 7.94 -24.63
CA LEU A 71 -11.20 8.53 -23.42
C LEU A 71 -10.17 7.59 -22.79
N PHE A 72 -10.48 6.29 -22.66
CA PHE A 72 -9.60 5.27 -22.08
C PHE A 72 -8.38 4.96 -22.95
N SER A 73 -8.43 5.27 -24.24
CA SER A 73 -7.26 5.13 -25.13
C SER A 73 -6.25 6.27 -24.98
N THR A 74 -6.58 7.33 -24.24
CA THR A 74 -5.65 8.46 -24.05
C THR A 74 -4.47 8.08 -23.16
N PRO A 75 -3.26 8.62 -23.41
CA PRO A 75 -2.06 8.31 -22.60
C PRO A 75 -2.25 8.62 -21.12
N LEU A 76 -3.02 9.65 -20.78
CA LEU A 76 -3.30 10.02 -19.40
C LEU A 76 -4.07 8.92 -18.65
N PHE A 77 -5.08 8.33 -19.29
CA PHE A 77 -5.81 7.20 -18.71
C PHE A 77 -4.95 5.95 -18.57
N LYS A 78 -4.08 5.69 -19.54
CA LYS A 78 -3.12 4.56 -19.47
C LYS A 78 -2.17 4.69 -18.28
N ILE A 79 -1.67 5.89 -18.00
CA ILE A 79 -0.88 6.17 -16.81
C ILE A 79 -1.71 5.94 -15.54
N GLY A 80 -2.98 6.37 -15.53
CA GLY A 80 -3.92 6.13 -14.43
C GLY A 80 -4.16 4.64 -14.16
N GLU A 81 -4.33 3.83 -15.21
CA GLU A 81 -4.47 2.37 -15.11
C GLU A 81 -3.23 1.70 -14.51
N ILE A 82 -2.02 2.13 -14.92
CA ILE A 82 -0.76 1.64 -14.36
C ILE A 82 -0.63 2.03 -12.87
N ALA A 83 -0.98 3.27 -12.52
CA ALA A 83 -0.99 3.72 -11.13
C ALA A 83 -2.00 2.93 -10.28
N LEU A 84 -3.19 2.66 -10.82
CA LEU A 84 -4.21 1.86 -10.17
C LEU A 84 -3.72 0.43 -9.92
N LEU A 85 -3.04 -0.19 -10.89
CA LEU A 85 -2.41 -1.50 -10.72
C LEU A 85 -1.47 -1.52 -9.51
N GLY A 86 -0.63 -0.48 -9.37
CA GLY A 86 0.26 -0.33 -8.21
C GLY A 86 -0.50 -0.22 -6.89
N ILE A 87 -1.58 0.57 -6.86
CA ILE A 87 -2.43 0.73 -5.67
C ILE A 87 -3.07 -0.60 -5.27
N VAL A 88 -3.61 -1.35 -6.22
CA VAL A 88 -4.23 -2.67 -5.98
C VAL A 88 -3.21 -3.65 -5.40
N ILE A 89 -2.01 -3.74 -5.99
CA ILE A 89 -0.96 -4.65 -5.54
C ILE A 89 -0.51 -4.29 -4.11
N LEU A 90 -0.25 -3.02 -3.83
CA LEU A 90 0.15 -2.57 -2.49
C LEU A 90 -0.94 -2.84 -1.46
N HIS A 91 -2.20 -2.56 -1.80
CA HIS A 91 -3.33 -2.80 -0.91
C HIS A 91 -3.52 -4.28 -0.61
N ALA A 92 -3.47 -5.13 -1.63
CA ALA A 92 -3.63 -6.58 -1.50
C ALA A 92 -2.51 -7.21 -0.66
N LEU A 93 -1.25 -6.93 -0.97
CA LEU A 93 -0.10 -7.51 -0.27
C LEU A 93 -0.04 -7.04 1.19
N ASN A 94 -0.31 -5.76 1.45
CA ASN A 94 -0.36 -5.27 2.81
C ASN A 94 -1.60 -5.78 3.56
N GLY A 95 -2.73 -5.96 2.88
CA GLY A 95 -3.93 -6.59 3.43
C GLY A 95 -3.71 -8.03 3.86
N ILE A 96 -3.04 -8.84 3.03
CA ILE A 96 -2.63 -10.21 3.38
C ILE A 96 -1.79 -10.22 4.65
N ARG A 97 -0.79 -9.32 4.73
CA ARG A 97 0.04 -9.19 5.94
C ARG A 97 -0.81 -8.87 7.18
N LEU A 98 -1.74 -7.93 7.06
CA LEU A 98 -2.59 -7.53 8.17
C LEU A 98 -3.46 -8.69 8.65
N THR A 99 -4.08 -9.41 7.72
CA THR A 99 -4.89 -10.60 8.01
C THR A 99 -4.07 -11.69 8.71
N MET A 100 -2.83 -11.95 8.27
CA MET A 100 -1.95 -12.92 8.93
C MET A 100 -1.65 -12.54 10.39
N VAL A 101 -1.41 -11.25 10.64
CA VAL A 101 -1.18 -10.74 12.01
C VAL A 101 -2.44 -10.91 12.86
N ASP A 102 -3.61 -10.60 12.32
CA ASP A 102 -4.90 -10.74 13.02
C ASP A 102 -5.25 -12.20 13.33
N MET A 103 -4.81 -13.14 12.49
CA MET A 103 -4.95 -14.58 12.73
C MET A 103 -3.94 -15.14 13.75
N GLY A 104 -3.14 -14.28 14.39
CA GLY A 104 -2.19 -14.66 15.42
C GLY A 104 -0.86 -15.24 14.90
N VAL A 105 -0.58 -15.09 13.61
CA VAL A 105 0.75 -15.45 13.07
C VAL A 105 1.75 -14.41 13.53
N GLU A 106 2.60 -14.79 14.50
CA GLU A 106 3.69 -13.93 14.96
C GLU A 106 4.72 -13.71 13.86
N LEU A 107 4.66 -12.55 13.23
CA LEU A 107 5.70 -12.09 12.31
C LEU A 107 6.84 -11.48 13.13
N THR A 108 7.66 -12.31 13.74
CA THR A 108 8.84 -11.92 14.55
C THR A 108 9.81 -11.02 13.77
N ARG A 109 9.77 -11.06 12.45
CA ARG A 109 10.56 -10.25 11.53
C ARG A 109 9.71 -9.41 10.58
N GLN A 110 8.70 -8.70 11.10
CA GLN A 110 7.78 -7.88 10.30
C GLN A 110 8.47 -6.94 9.29
N ARG A 111 9.63 -6.39 9.66
CA ARG A 111 10.41 -5.52 8.78
C ARG A 111 10.97 -6.27 7.55
N GLN A 112 11.50 -7.48 7.75
CA GLN A 112 12.03 -8.29 6.64
C GLN A 112 10.90 -8.75 5.74
N TRP A 113 9.79 -9.20 6.31
CA TRP A 113 8.62 -9.63 5.57
C TRP A 113 8.06 -8.51 4.69
N PHE A 114 7.96 -7.28 5.21
CA PHE A 114 7.51 -6.11 4.45
C PHE A 114 8.43 -5.82 3.26
N TRP A 115 9.75 -5.81 3.47
CA TRP A 115 10.70 -5.49 2.40
C TRP A 115 10.80 -6.59 1.34
N TYR A 116 10.90 -7.84 1.73
CA TYR A 116 11.08 -8.93 0.77
C TYR A 116 9.77 -9.36 0.11
N PHE A 117 8.67 -9.40 0.84
CA PHE A 117 7.40 -9.89 0.35
C PHE A 117 6.57 -8.76 -0.29
N ALA A 118 6.27 -7.70 0.44
CA ALA A 118 5.41 -6.63 -0.08
C ALA A 118 6.10 -5.81 -1.17
N ILE A 119 7.37 -5.47 -0.99
CA ILE A 119 8.10 -4.66 -1.96
C ILE A 119 8.72 -5.55 -3.05
N GLY A 120 9.37 -6.67 -2.71
CA GLY A 120 10.00 -7.55 -3.70
C GLY A 120 8.98 -8.19 -4.64
N ILE A 121 8.02 -8.93 -4.12
CA ILE A 121 6.96 -9.57 -4.93
C ILE A 121 6.07 -8.51 -5.57
N GLY A 122 5.72 -7.44 -4.83
CA GLY A 122 4.93 -6.33 -5.36
C GLY A 122 5.58 -5.66 -6.56
N ALA A 123 6.89 -5.41 -6.51
CA ALA A 123 7.63 -4.85 -7.64
C ALA A 123 7.64 -5.78 -8.85
N VAL A 124 7.84 -7.08 -8.65
CA VAL A 124 7.79 -8.08 -9.75
C VAL A 124 6.41 -8.11 -10.40
N LEU A 125 5.34 -8.18 -9.61
CA LEU A 125 3.95 -8.18 -10.11
C LEU A 125 3.62 -6.88 -10.83
N PHE A 126 4.05 -5.75 -10.26
CA PHE A 126 3.84 -4.43 -10.85
C PHE A 126 4.54 -4.31 -12.20
N LEU A 127 5.82 -4.68 -12.29
CA LEU A 127 6.58 -4.62 -13.53
C LEU A 127 6.00 -5.58 -14.58
N ALA A 128 5.62 -6.80 -14.19
CA ALA A 128 5.00 -7.78 -15.08
C ALA A 128 3.68 -7.27 -15.69
N GLY A 129 2.91 -6.45 -14.97
CA GLY A 129 1.69 -5.83 -15.48
C GLY A 129 1.93 -4.48 -16.17
N ALA A 130 2.75 -3.61 -15.58
CA ALA A 130 2.98 -2.26 -16.09
C ALA A 130 3.75 -2.22 -17.42
N ILE A 131 4.75 -3.12 -17.61
CA ILE A 131 5.55 -3.16 -18.84
C ILE A 131 4.69 -3.43 -20.08
N PRO A 132 3.88 -4.50 -20.14
CA PRO A 132 3.02 -4.72 -21.30
C PRO A 132 1.97 -3.60 -21.47
N MET A 133 1.39 -3.09 -20.40
CA MET A 133 0.45 -1.97 -20.47
C MET A 133 1.10 -0.71 -21.06
N PHE A 134 2.35 -0.42 -20.69
CA PHE A 134 3.09 0.71 -21.21
C PHE A 134 3.45 0.52 -22.70
N ILE A 135 3.99 -0.65 -23.06
CA ILE A 135 4.41 -0.94 -24.43
C ILE A 135 3.22 -0.95 -25.39
N TYR A 136 2.18 -1.70 -25.05
CA TYR A 136 1.01 -1.84 -25.93
C TYR A 136 0.03 -0.68 -25.82
N GLY A 137 -0.09 -0.06 -24.65
CA GLY A 137 -1.05 1.01 -24.43
C GLY A 137 -0.56 2.40 -24.82
N ILE A 138 0.73 2.66 -24.74
CA ILE A 138 1.30 4.00 -25.02
C ILE A 138 2.15 3.98 -26.30
N LEU A 139 3.13 3.08 -26.41
CA LEU A 139 4.07 3.10 -27.54
C LEU A 139 3.51 2.59 -28.85
N LYS A 140 2.53 1.69 -28.83
CA LYS A 140 1.99 1.08 -30.06
C LYS A 140 0.76 1.83 -30.61
N HIS A 141 0.24 2.79 -29.87
CA HIS A 141 -0.88 3.66 -30.28
C HIS A 141 -0.44 5.10 -30.63
N THR A 142 0.85 5.41 -30.54
CA THR A 142 1.48 6.59 -31.15
C THR A 142 2.08 6.23 -32.50
#